data_5aedc87b28f1df652fa4081ceeea4c18
#
_entry.id   5aedc87b28f1df652fa4081ceeea4c18
#
_cell.length_a   1.000
_cell.length_b   1.000
_cell.length_c   1.000
_cell.angle_alpha   90.00
_cell.angle_beta   90.00
_cell.angle_gamma   90.00
#
_symmetry.space_group_name_H-M   'P 1'
#
loop_
_entity.id
_entity.type
_entity.pdbx_description
1 polymer ?
#
loop_
_entity_poly.entity_id
_entity_poly.type
_entity_poly.pdbx_seq_one_letter_code
_entity_poly.pdbx_strand_id
1 'polypeptide(L)'
;MVPPTDKLEAATREEIDAKLEAAGWIIQDKNAINLFAGAAGIHGIAVREMDTDTGPADYMLFIDGKACGIIEAKREGANLGQVSEQSARYAVSNLKFIQRWAEQGQPLPFLFEATNIEIFFRDERDPAPRSRRVFHFHRPETFKSWLDEGPPLR
;
A
#
# COMPACT_ATOMS: atom_id res chain seq x y z
N MET A 1 0.73 -28.57 -7.93
CA MET A 1 -0.66 -28.07 -7.78
C MET A 1 -0.69 -26.94 -6.77
N VAL A 2 -1.29 -25.84 -7.14
CA VAL A 2 -1.40 -24.66 -6.24
C VAL A 2 -2.52 -24.93 -5.24
N PRO A 3 -2.27 -24.75 -3.93
CA PRO A 3 -3.34 -24.88 -2.92
C PRO A 3 -4.52 -23.93 -3.21
N PRO A 4 -5.76 -24.31 -2.86
CA PRO A 4 -6.92 -23.45 -3.09
C PRO A 4 -6.77 -22.04 -2.49
N THR A 5 -6.10 -21.91 -1.34
CA THR A 5 -5.85 -20.62 -0.68
C THR A 5 -5.02 -19.71 -1.58
N ASP A 6 -3.97 -20.26 -2.21
CA ASP A 6 -3.11 -19.46 -3.09
C ASP A 6 -3.85 -19.00 -4.34
N LYS A 7 -4.76 -19.82 -4.87
CA LYS A 7 -5.59 -19.42 -6.01
C LYS A 7 -6.53 -18.27 -5.66
N LEU A 8 -7.11 -18.30 -4.47
CA LEU A 8 -7.97 -17.22 -3.98
C LEU A 8 -7.19 -15.92 -3.79
N GLU A 9 -5.98 -16.01 -3.25
CA GLU A 9 -5.12 -14.85 -3.09
C GLU A 9 -4.66 -14.30 -4.44
N ALA A 10 -4.34 -15.16 -5.41
CA ALA A 10 -3.96 -14.74 -6.75
C ALA A 10 -5.12 -13.99 -7.43
N ALA A 11 -6.36 -14.50 -7.32
CA ALA A 11 -7.54 -13.82 -7.86
C ALA A 11 -7.76 -12.47 -7.18
N THR A 12 -7.56 -12.39 -5.87
CA THR A 12 -7.65 -11.14 -5.13
C THR A 12 -6.62 -10.12 -5.63
N ARG A 13 -5.39 -10.56 -5.87
CA ARG A 13 -4.33 -9.68 -6.39
C ARG A 13 -4.65 -9.14 -7.78
N GLU A 14 -5.24 -9.95 -8.66
CA GLU A 14 -5.65 -9.48 -9.98
C GLU A 14 -6.69 -8.36 -9.87
N GLU A 15 -7.65 -8.50 -8.97
CA GLU A 15 -8.66 -7.47 -8.72
C GLU A 15 -8.03 -6.21 -8.12
N ILE A 16 -7.10 -6.36 -7.21
CA ILE A 16 -6.37 -5.23 -6.63
C ILE A 16 -5.55 -4.51 -7.70
N ASP A 17 -4.83 -5.27 -8.55
CA ASP A 17 -4.08 -4.70 -9.66
C ASP A 17 -4.96 -3.83 -10.56
N ALA A 18 -6.11 -4.35 -10.96
CA ALA A 18 -7.04 -3.62 -11.82
C ALA A 18 -7.53 -2.33 -11.15
N LYS A 19 -7.83 -2.37 -9.87
CA LYS A 19 -8.29 -1.21 -9.11
C LYS A 19 -7.18 -0.18 -8.91
N LEU A 20 -5.94 -0.61 -8.71
CA LEU A 20 -4.79 0.29 -8.62
C LEU A 20 -4.54 0.99 -9.94
N GLU A 21 -4.55 0.26 -11.05
CA GLU A 21 -4.39 0.85 -12.38
C GLU A 21 -5.49 1.85 -12.68
N ALA A 22 -6.74 1.53 -12.33
CA ALA A 22 -7.85 2.45 -12.49
C ALA A 22 -7.69 3.73 -11.66
N ALA A 23 -6.99 3.66 -10.53
CA ALA A 23 -6.70 4.81 -9.68
C ALA A 23 -5.45 5.59 -10.13
N GLY A 24 -4.76 5.13 -11.17
CA GLY A 24 -3.62 5.85 -11.72
C GLY A 24 -2.24 5.37 -11.28
N TRP A 25 -2.18 4.26 -10.54
CA TRP A 25 -0.90 3.67 -10.12
C TRP A 25 -0.30 2.83 -11.24
N ILE A 26 1.03 2.88 -11.36
CA ILE A 26 1.79 1.99 -12.25
C ILE A 26 2.27 0.83 -11.41
N ILE A 27 1.89 -0.39 -11.81
CA ILE A 27 2.26 -1.60 -11.09
C ILE A 27 3.57 -2.14 -11.65
N GLN A 28 4.48 -2.51 -10.75
CA GLN A 28 5.77 -3.08 -11.11
C GLN A 28 6.08 -4.27 -10.24
N ASP A 29 6.90 -5.17 -10.78
CA ASP A 29 7.47 -6.28 -10.01
C ASP A 29 8.78 -5.82 -9.36
N LYS A 30 9.11 -6.39 -8.22
CA LYS A 30 10.32 -6.03 -7.48
C LYS A 30 11.62 -6.23 -8.26
N ASN A 31 11.59 -7.05 -9.32
CA ASN A 31 12.76 -7.33 -10.15
C ASN A 31 12.97 -6.30 -11.27
N ALA A 32 12.05 -5.38 -11.47
CA ALA A 32 12.07 -4.40 -12.55
C ALA A 32 11.55 -3.06 -12.07
N ILE A 33 12.14 -2.55 -10.99
CA ILE A 33 11.66 -1.32 -10.34
C ILE A 33 12.19 -0.09 -11.07
N ASN A 34 11.27 0.82 -11.41
CA ASN A 34 11.58 2.17 -11.85
C ASN A 34 10.60 3.12 -11.17
N LEU A 35 11.01 3.72 -10.07
CA LEU A 35 10.16 4.53 -9.22
C LEU A 35 9.75 5.87 -9.86
N PHE A 36 10.36 6.25 -10.98
CA PHE A 36 10.04 7.46 -11.72
C PHE A 36 9.46 7.16 -13.11
N ALA A 37 8.92 5.96 -13.28
CA ALA A 37 8.24 5.59 -14.52
C ALA A 37 6.98 6.42 -14.73
N GLY A 38 6.59 6.57 -15.99
CA GLY A 38 5.38 7.28 -16.37
C GLY A 38 5.68 8.67 -16.94
N ALA A 39 4.60 9.41 -17.22
CA ALA A 39 4.69 10.76 -17.76
C ALA A 39 5.19 11.74 -16.70
N ALA A 40 5.59 12.94 -17.13
CA ALA A 40 5.95 14.01 -16.22
C ALA A 40 4.81 14.31 -15.24
N GLY A 41 5.16 14.66 -14.01
CA GLY A 41 4.21 14.91 -12.95
C GLY A 41 4.48 14.05 -11.73
N ILE A 42 3.43 13.56 -11.08
CA ILE A 42 3.56 12.74 -9.88
C ILE A 42 3.78 11.28 -10.27
N HIS A 43 4.85 10.69 -9.76
CA HIS A 43 5.19 9.29 -10.03
C HIS A 43 4.62 8.40 -8.92
N GLY A 44 3.47 7.79 -9.19
CA GLY A 44 2.81 6.84 -8.29
C GLY A 44 3.06 5.41 -8.74
N ILE A 45 3.86 4.68 -7.97
CA ILE A 45 4.29 3.34 -8.31
C ILE A 45 3.83 2.36 -7.22
N ALA A 46 3.23 1.24 -7.62
CA ALA A 46 2.88 0.14 -6.72
C ALA A 46 3.77 -1.05 -7.06
N VAL A 47 4.68 -1.39 -6.15
CA VAL A 47 5.62 -2.50 -6.35
C VAL A 47 5.11 -3.73 -5.63
N ARG A 48 4.92 -4.83 -6.39
CA ARG A 48 4.47 -6.11 -5.85
C ARG A 48 5.57 -6.80 -5.07
N GLU A 49 5.17 -7.44 -3.97
CA GLU A 49 6.03 -8.32 -3.18
C GLU A 49 7.34 -7.67 -2.76
N MET A 50 7.27 -6.41 -2.40
CA MET A 50 8.45 -5.66 -1.98
C MET A 50 9.01 -6.21 -0.69
N ASP A 51 10.30 -6.54 -0.68
CA ASP A 51 10.97 -7.11 0.49
C ASP A 51 11.09 -6.09 1.61
N THR A 52 10.76 -6.53 2.83
CA THR A 52 11.01 -5.78 4.06
C THR A 52 11.78 -6.65 5.03
N ASP A 53 12.25 -6.08 6.13
CA ASP A 53 12.96 -6.84 7.15
C ASP A 53 12.07 -7.84 7.91
N THR A 54 10.76 -7.78 7.73
CA THR A 54 9.80 -8.72 8.33
C THR A 54 9.11 -9.61 7.29
N GLY A 55 9.58 -9.60 6.04
CA GLY A 55 9.05 -10.39 4.95
C GLY A 55 8.50 -9.53 3.81
N PRO A 56 8.03 -10.15 2.71
CA PRO A 56 7.50 -9.37 1.58
C PRO A 56 6.11 -8.83 1.88
N ALA A 57 5.91 -7.53 1.66
CA ALA A 57 4.59 -6.91 1.64
C ALA A 57 3.93 -7.17 0.27
N ASP A 58 2.61 -7.35 0.24
CA ASP A 58 1.93 -7.63 -1.03
C ASP A 58 2.14 -6.51 -2.05
N TYR A 59 1.98 -5.25 -1.63
CA TYR A 59 2.29 -4.08 -2.44
C TYR A 59 2.91 -3.01 -1.56
N MET A 60 3.90 -2.33 -2.10
CA MET A 60 4.42 -1.11 -1.48
C MET A 60 4.18 0.05 -2.44
N LEU A 61 3.62 1.14 -1.91
CA LEU A 61 3.28 2.31 -2.68
C LEU A 61 4.38 3.36 -2.55
N PHE A 62 4.76 3.92 -3.68
CA PHE A 62 5.78 4.97 -3.76
C PHE A 62 5.19 6.21 -4.42
N ILE A 63 5.51 7.37 -3.88
CA ILE A 63 5.23 8.68 -4.49
C ILE A 63 6.56 9.39 -4.68
N ASP A 64 6.87 9.75 -5.91
CA ASP A 64 8.09 10.48 -6.27
C ASP A 64 9.35 9.85 -5.66
N GLY A 65 9.46 8.54 -5.74
CA GLY A 65 10.63 7.78 -5.34
C GLY A 65 10.72 7.41 -3.87
N LYS A 66 9.73 7.79 -3.04
CA LYS A 66 9.73 7.50 -1.61
C LYS A 66 8.54 6.63 -1.24
N ALA A 67 8.78 5.63 -0.39
CA ALA A 67 7.72 4.76 0.09
C ALA A 67 6.74 5.53 0.97
N CYS A 68 5.44 5.40 0.69
CA CYS A 68 4.39 6.09 1.43
C CYS A 68 3.32 5.18 2.01
N GLY A 69 3.24 3.93 1.56
CA GLY A 69 2.18 3.06 2.05
C GLY A 69 2.36 1.61 1.68
N ILE A 70 1.49 0.79 2.24
CA ILE A 70 1.47 -0.66 2.06
C ILE A 70 0.04 -1.09 1.79
N ILE A 71 -0.12 -2.08 0.92
CA ILE A 71 -1.38 -2.79 0.72
C ILE A 71 -1.16 -4.26 1.06
N GLU A 72 -1.96 -4.78 1.98
CA GLU A 72 -2.04 -6.20 2.28
C GLU A 72 -3.30 -6.79 1.65
N ALA A 73 -3.11 -7.81 0.82
CA ALA A 73 -4.20 -8.54 0.21
C ALA A 73 -4.71 -9.60 1.18
N LYS A 74 -6.01 -9.66 1.37
CA LYS A 74 -6.68 -10.61 2.24
C LYS A 74 -7.71 -11.40 1.47
N ARG A 75 -8.04 -12.60 1.96
CA ARG A 75 -9.10 -13.43 1.38
C ARG A 75 -10.46 -12.77 1.59
N GLU A 76 -11.37 -12.98 0.64
CA GLU A 76 -12.76 -12.60 0.82
C GLU A 76 -13.32 -13.21 2.10
N GLY A 77 -14.04 -12.41 2.89
CA GLY A 77 -14.56 -12.82 4.19
C GLY A 77 -13.63 -12.57 5.36
N ALA A 78 -12.38 -12.13 5.11
CA ALA A 78 -11.49 -11.74 6.19
C ALA A 78 -12.03 -10.51 6.93
N ASN A 79 -11.75 -10.43 8.22
CA ASN A 79 -12.16 -9.27 9.02
C ASN A 79 -11.16 -8.13 8.81
N LEU A 80 -11.59 -7.10 8.09
CA LEU A 80 -10.75 -5.94 7.75
C LEU A 80 -10.99 -4.73 8.66
N GLY A 81 -11.89 -4.83 9.63
CA GLY A 81 -12.23 -3.69 10.50
C GLY A 81 -11.10 -3.21 11.39
N GLN A 82 -10.05 -4.01 11.55
CA GLN A 82 -8.88 -3.69 12.37
C GLN A 82 -7.61 -4.08 11.61
N VAL A 83 -6.56 -3.26 11.77
CA VAL A 83 -5.26 -3.56 11.17
C VAL A 83 -4.66 -4.81 11.82
N SER A 84 -4.26 -5.78 11.02
CA SER A 84 -3.60 -6.98 11.50
C SER A 84 -2.19 -6.66 12.01
N GLU A 85 -1.66 -7.53 12.88
CA GLU A 85 -0.27 -7.41 13.33
C GLU A 85 0.71 -7.46 12.16
N GLN A 86 0.42 -8.28 11.14
CA GLN A 86 1.26 -8.41 9.96
C GLN A 86 1.34 -7.09 9.21
N SER A 87 0.20 -6.45 8.94
CA SER A 87 0.15 -5.16 8.24
C SER A 87 0.89 -4.08 9.04
N ALA A 88 0.68 -4.05 10.36
CA ALA A 88 1.34 -3.10 11.23
C ALA A 88 2.86 -3.29 11.23
N ARG A 89 3.34 -4.53 11.25
CA ARG A 89 4.78 -4.82 11.19
C ARG A 89 5.40 -4.35 9.89
N TYR A 90 4.72 -4.58 8.75
CA TYR A 90 5.23 -4.10 7.47
C TYR A 90 5.29 -2.58 7.43
N ALA A 91 4.32 -1.90 8.02
CA ALA A 91 4.27 -0.44 8.01
C ALA A 91 5.47 0.19 8.72
N VAL A 92 5.99 -0.45 9.78
CA VAL A 92 7.14 0.06 10.55
C VAL A 92 8.46 -0.59 10.12
N SER A 93 8.44 -1.54 9.20
CA SER A 93 9.63 -2.26 8.76
C SER A 93 10.70 -1.35 8.19
N ASN A 94 11.95 -1.70 8.44
CA ASN A 94 13.07 -1.03 7.80
C ASN A 94 13.14 -1.42 6.32
N LEU A 95 13.35 -0.42 5.49
CA LEU A 95 13.49 -0.59 4.06
C LEU A 95 14.93 -0.22 3.72
N LYS A 96 15.78 -1.23 3.55
CA LYS A 96 17.18 -0.97 3.21
C LYS A 96 17.27 -0.26 1.86
N PHE A 97 18.03 0.83 1.82
CA PHE A 97 18.30 1.59 0.60
C PHE A 97 17.07 2.24 -0.04
N ILE A 98 15.96 2.33 0.70
CA ILE A 98 14.72 2.93 0.19
C ILE A 98 14.39 4.15 1.05
N GLN A 99 14.15 5.27 0.39
CA GLN A 99 13.65 6.47 1.05
C GLN A 99 12.17 6.33 1.34
N ARG A 100 11.69 7.02 2.35
CA ARG A 100 10.32 6.91 2.80
C ARG A 100 9.76 8.26 3.27
N TRP A 101 8.45 8.40 3.17
CA TRP A 101 7.71 9.56 3.66
C TRP A 101 7.40 9.47 5.16
N ALA A 102 8.30 8.94 5.94
CA ALA A 102 8.16 8.83 7.37
C ALA A 102 9.55 8.83 8.00
N GLU A 103 9.64 9.24 9.26
CA GLU A 103 10.89 9.14 10.00
C GLU A 103 11.19 7.66 10.30
N GLN A 104 12.46 7.35 10.47
CA GLN A 104 12.86 5.99 10.82
C GLN A 104 12.19 5.55 12.12
N GLY A 105 11.63 4.35 12.12
CA GLY A 105 10.91 3.81 13.27
C GLY A 105 9.44 4.18 13.31
N GLN A 106 8.99 5.10 12.46
CA GLN A 106 7.59 5.46 12.34
C GLN A 106 6.94 4.66 11.21
N PRO A 107 5.63 4.33 11.31
CA PRO A 107 4.95 3.64 10.22
C PRO A 107 4.88 4.48 8.96
N LEU A 108 4.84 3.81 7.80
CA LEU A 108 4.50 4.50 6.56
C LEU A 108 3.12 5.14 6.70
N PRO A 109 2.90 6.31 6.08
CA PRO A 109 1.65 7.07 6.30
C PRO A 109 0.38 6.32 5.97
N PHE A 110 0.37 5.54 4.89
CA PHE A 110 -0.89 4.99 4.36
C PHE A 110 -0.88 3.46 4.39
N LEU A 111 -1.96 2.89 4.93
CA LEU A 111 -2.08 1.45 5.08
C LEU A 111 -3.42 1.01 4.54
N PHE A 112 -3.39 0.02 3.63
CA PHE A 112 -4.59 -0.60 3.10
C PHE A 112 -4.60 -2.09 3.44
N GLU A 113 -5.78 -2.59 3.75
CA GLU A 113 -6.07 -4.02 3.71
C GLU A 113 -7.24 -4.22 2.75
N ALA A 114 -7.11 -5.14 1.81
CA ALA A 114 -8.09 -5.30 0.75
C ALA A 114 -8.36 -6.76 0.44
N THR A 115 -9.64 -7.06 0.19
CA THR A 115 -10.07 -8.30 -0.46
C THR A 115 -10.43 -7.97 -1.92
N ASN A 116 -10.97 -8.94 -2.65
CA ASN A 116 -11.46 -8.69 -4.00
C ASN A 116 -12.67 -7.75 -4.04
N ILE A 117 -13.39 -7.56 -2.93
CA ILE A 117 -14.62 -6.76 -2.88
C ILE A 117 -14.57 -5.59 -1.91
N GLU A 118 -13.65 -5.59 -0.95
CA GLU A 118 -13.59 -4.55 0.07
C GLU A 118 -12.19 -3.94 0.15
N ILE A 119 -12.14 -2.64 0.41
CA ILE A 119 -10.89 -1.91 0.65
C ILE A 119 -11.05 -1.15 1.95
N PHE A 120 -10.12 -1.36 2.89
CA PHE A 120 -10.04 -0.59 4.12
C PHE A 120 -8.76 0.23 4.12
N PHE A 121 -8.89 1.49 4.52
CA PHE A 121 -7.81 2.48 4.52
C PHE A 121 -7.59 3.05 5.90
N ARG A 122 -6.33 3.26 6.25
CA ARG A 122 -5.93 3.89 7.50
C ARG A 122 -4.79 4.86 7.26
N ASP A 123 -4.92 6.08 7.78
CA ASP A 123 -3.84 7.08 7.79
C ASP A 123 -3.13 6.99 9.15
N GLU A 124 -1.92 6.44 9.14
CA GLU A 124 -1.14 6.23 10.36
C GLU A 124 -0.63 7.54 10.98
N ARG A 125 -0.71 8.65 10.25
CA ARG A 125 -0.33 9.97 10.77
C ARG A 125 -1.42 10.63 11.60
N ASP A 126 -2.65 10.12 11.50
CA ASP A 126 -3.77 10.62 12.29
C ASP A 126 -3.47 10.38 13.78
N PRO A 127 -3.68 11.37 14.67
CA PRO A 127 -3.50 11.17 16.11
C PRO A 127 -4.34 10.04 16.71
N ALA A 128 -5.45 9.70 16.07
CA ALA A 128 -6.31 8.59 16.47
C ALA A 128 -6.65 7.75 15.23
N PRO A 129 -5.68 7.00 14.68
CA PRO A 129 -5.89 6.33 13.40
C PRO A 129 -7.02 5.30 13.48
N ARG A 130 -7.85 5.26 12.43
CA ARG A 130 -8.93 4.29 12.29
C ARG A 130 -8.96 3.74 10.89
N SER A 131 -9.17 2.43 10.76
CA SER A 131 -9.47 1.81 9.48
C SER A 131 -10.90 2.15 9.07
N ARG A 132 -11.08 2.58 7.84
CA ARG A 132 -12.39 2.89 7.29
C ARG A 132 -12.54 2.28 5.91
N ARG A 133 -13.73 1.85 5.59
CA ARG A 133 -14.01 1.33 4.26
C ARG A 133 -13.99 2.47 3.24
N VAL A 134 -13.31 2.22 2.13
CA VAL A 134 -13.32 3.11 0.97
C VAL A 134 -13.75 2.28 -0.25
N PHE A 135 -14.18 2.95 -1.33
CA PHE A 135 -14.67 2.23 -2.50
C PHE A 135 -13.64 2.16 -3.62
N HIS A 136 -12.60 2.96 -3.55
CA HIS A 136 -11.53 3.03 -4.53
C HIS A 136 -10.21 3.25 -3.81
N PHE A 137 -9.11 2.81 -4.42
CA PHE A 137 -7.80 3.25 -3.95
C PHE A 137 -7.65 4.74 -4.25
N HIS A 138 -7.02 5.44 -3.33
CA HIS A 138 -6.73 6.86 -3.54
C HIS A 138 -5.75 7.02 -4.71
N ARG A 139 -5.88 8.11 -5.43
CA ARG A 139 -5.00 8.44 -6.54
C ARG A 139 -3.64 8.91 -6.03
N PRO A 140 -2.56 8.72 -6.81
CA PRO A 140 -1.25 9.25 -6.41
C PRO A 140 -1.28 10.75 -6.12
N GLU A 141 -2.02 11.52 -6.90
CA GLU A 141 -2.14 12.97 -6.71
C GLU A 141 -2.77 13.33 -5.36
N THR A 142 -3.75 12.56 -4.92
CA THR A 142 -4.38 12.74 -3.62
C THR A 142 -3.38 12.52 -2.49
N PHE A 143 -2.62 11.43 -2.57
CA PHE A 143 -1.60 11.14 -1.56
C PHE A 143 -0.48 12.19 -1.57
N LYS A 144 -0.05 12.64 -2.74
CA LYS A 144 0.97 13.68 -2.83
C LYS A 144 0.51 14.97 -2.14
N SER A 145 -0.73 15.37 -2.39
CA SER A 145 -1.33 16.53 -1.74
C SER A 145 -1.33 16.37 -0.22
N TRP A 146 -1.77 15.21 0.28
CA TRP A 146 -1.79 14.95 1.71
C TRP A 146 -0.40 14.92 2.34
N LEU A 147 0.59 14.36 1.64
CA LEU A 147 1.96 14.32 2.11
C LEU A 147 2.56 15.72 2.19
N ASP A 148 2.25 16.57 1.22
CA ASP A 148 2.73 17.96 1.21
C ASP A 148 2.07 18.80 2.30
N GLU A 149 0.80 18.54 2.62
CA GLU A 149 0.07 19.25 3.69
C GLU A 149 0.51 18.84 5.09
N GLY A 150 1.06 17.62 5.23
CA GLY A 150 1.42 17.08 6.51
C GLY A 150 0.29 16.33 7.21
N PRO A 151 0.50 15.85 8.45
CA PRO A 151 -0.48 15.03 9.16
C PRO A 151 -1.82 15.75 9.39
N PRO A 152 -2.93 14.98 9.43
CA PRO A 152 -4.22 15.57 9.78
C PRO A 152 -4.20 16.21 11.17
N LEU A 153 -4.86 17.33 11.30
CA LEU A 153 -5.05 18.01 12.60
C LEU A 153 -6.35 17.53 13.23
N ARG A 154 -6.26 17.25 14.51
CA ARG A 154 -7.42 16.85 15.30
C ARG A 154 -7.49 17.61 16.60
#